data_8b1bf0d1a20b670f1320993ba671aa2e
#
_entry.id   8b1bf0d1a20b670f1320993ba671aa2e
#
_cell.length_a   1.000
_cell.length_b   1.000
_cell.length_c   1.000
_cell.angle_alpha   90.00
_cell.angle_beta   90.00
_cell.angle_gamma   90.00
#
_symmetry.space_group_name_H-M   'P 1'
#
loop_
_entity.id
_entity.type
_entity.pdbx_description
1 polymer ?
#
loop_
_entity_poly.entity_id
_entity_poly.type
_entity_poly.pdbx_seq_one_letter_code
_entity_poly.pdbx_strand_id
1 'polypeptide(L)'
;MAVSNKPIVWGPFAAGGTVTAFLTPVLILLTLFAALGHAPDLLAYDRLHALAGDWVAKVAVAGIVFLSLWSVAHRLRITCYDLGVRADTLVATVVYAAALAGTAASVVYLWRI
;
A
#
# COMPACT_ATOMS: atom_id res chain seq x y z
N MET A 1 -1.96 7.37 -32.98
CA MET A 1 -0.79 7.53 -32.10
C MET A 1 -1.01 6.69 -30.84
N ALA A 2 -0.06 5.87 -30.50
CA ALA A 2 -0.17 5.04 -29.31
C ALA A 2 0.00 5.88 -28.04
N VAL A 3 -0.87 5.68 -27.08
CA VAL A 3 -0.77 6.33 -25.78
C VAL A 3 0.18 5.51 -24.89
N SER A 4 1.12 6.20 -24.25
CA SER A 4 2.06 5.54 -23.35
C SER A 4 1.37 5.03 -22.08
N ASN A 5 1.77 3.84 -21.60
CA ASN A 5 1.31 3.32 -20.30
C ASN A 5 2.02 3.97 -19.12
N LYS A 6 3.11 4.72 -19.37
CA LYS A 6 3.95 5.25 -18.30
C LYS A 6 3.18 6.04 -17.24
N PRO A 7 2.27 6.95 -17.61
CA PRO A 7 1.50 7.67 -16.59
C PRO A 7 0.62 6.75 -15.74
N ILE A 8 0.09 5.67 -16.31
CA ILE A 8 -0.76 4.72 -15.61
C ILE A 8 0.04 3.92 -14.58
N VAL A 9 1.27 3.55 -14.91
CA VAL A 9 2.15 2.80 -14.02
C VAL A 9 2.84 3.73 -13.01
N TRP A 10 3.34 4.86 -13.49
CA TRP A 10 4.12 5.79 -12.68
C TRP A 10 3.25 6.63 -11.73
N GLY A 11 2.03 6.99 -12.12
CA GLY A 11 1.14 7.80 -11.30
C GLY A 11 0.85 7.18 -9.94
N PRO A 12 0.34 5.94 -9.88
CA PRO A 12 0.14 5.25 -8.60
C PRO A 12 1.43 5.05 -7.82
N PHE A 13 2.56 4.80 -8.50
CA PHE A 13 3.86 4.70 -7.83
C PHE A 13 4.24 6.01 -7.14
N ALA A 14 4.13 7.13 -7.84
CA ALA A 14 4.45 8.44 -7.28
C ALA A 14 3.53 8.81 -6.13
N ALA A 15 2.22 8.60 -6.29
CA ALA A 15 1.24 8.84 -5.25
C ALA A 15 1.49 7.95 -4.03
N GLY A 16 1.78 6.67 -4.26
CA GLY A 16 2.09 5.72 -3.20
C GLY A 16 3.35 6.09 -2.44
N GLY A 17 4.38 6.52 -3.14
CA GLY A 17 5.62 6.99 -2.52
C GLY A 17 5.38 8.21 -1.64
N THR A 18 4.58 9.16 -2.09
CA THR A 18 4.23 10.36 -1.32
C THR A 18 3.43 9.99 -0.08
N VAL A 19 2.38 9.18 -0.23
CA VAL A 19 1.55 8.73 0.89
C VAL A 19 2.39 7.99 1.91
N THR A 20 3.23 7.05 1.47
CA THR A 20 4.09 6.26 2.34
C THR A 20 5.09 7.15 3.08
N ALA A 21 5.66 8.16 2.41
CA ALA A 21 6.61 9.08 3.01
C ALA A 21 5.97 9.89 4.15
N PHE A 22 4.69 10.25 4.04
CA PHE A 22 3.98 10.94 5.11
C PHE A 22 3.53 9.99 6.22
N LEU A 23 3.06 8.78 5.87
CA LEU A 23 2.51 7.85 6.85
C LEU A 23 3.57 7.13 7.67
N THR A 24 4.72 6.81 7.07
CA THR A 24 5.74 5.99 7.74
C THR A 24 6.25 6.64 9.03
N PRO A 25 6.63 7.93 9.09
CA PRO A 25 7.03 8.54 10.35
C PRO A 25 5.93 8.50 11.41
N VAL A 26 4.68 8.74 11.02
CA VAL A 26 3.54 8.71 11.93
C VAL A 26 3.36 7.30 12.50
N LEU A 27 3.41 6.29 11.64
CA LEU A 27 3.27 4.89 12.06
C LEU A 27 4.41 4.46 12.99
N ILE A 28 5.64 4.89 12.71
CA ILE A 28 6.80 4.60 13.56
C ILE A 28 6.60 5.21 14.95
N LEU A 29 6.18 6.48 15.02
CA LEU A 29 5.95 7.15 16.30
C LEU A 29 4.83 6.47 17.08
N LEU A 30 3.71 6.14 16.44
CA LEU A 30 2.59 5.46 17.08
C LEU A 30 3.01 4.09 17.60
N THR A 31 3.78 3.34 16.82
CA THR A 31 4.28 2.03 17.22
C THR A 31 5.22 2.15 18.42
N LEU A 32 6.10 3.16 18.41
CA LEU A 32 7.02 3.40 19.52
C LEU A 32 6.25 3.73 20.80
N PHE A 33 5.28 4.62 20.74
CA PHE A 33 4.48 4.96 21.92
C PHE A 33 3.71 3.74 22.43
N ALA A 34 3.16 2.94 21.55
CA ALA A 34 2.48 1.71 21.95
C ALA A 34 3.43 0.72 22.62
N ALA A 35 4.65 0.57 22.08
CA ALA A 35 5.67 -0.33 22.65
C ALA A 35 6.14 0.14 24.02
N LEU A 36 6.14 1.45 24.28
CA LEU A 36 6.51 2.02 25.58
C LEU A 36 5.36 2.03 26.58
N GLY A 37 4.19 1.49 26.23
CA GLY A 37 3.03 1.46 27.10
C GLY A 37 2.21 2.74 27.15
N HIS A 38 2.48 3.69 26.25
CA HIS A 38 1.80 4.99 26.17
C HIS A 38 0.88 5.09 24.95
N ALA A 39 0.24 3.97 24.57
CA ALA A 39 -0.64 3.96 23.39
C ALA A 39 -1.79 4.95 23.58
N PRO A 40 -2.06 5.85 22.60
CA PRO A 40 -3.23 6.71 22.65
C PRO A 40 -4.52 5.89 22.67
N ASP A 41 -5.58 6.42 23.31
CA ASP A 41 -6.88 5.77 23.33
C ASP A 41 -7.45 5.50 21.93
N LEU A 42 -7.06 6.35 20.95
CA LEU A 42 -7.46 6.16 19.55
C LEU A 42 -6.97 4.85 18.96
N LEU A 43 -5.90 4.24 19.52
CA LEU A 43 -5.35 2.97 19.08
C LEU A 43 -5.98 1.78 19.80
N ALA A 44 -6.94 1.99 20.72
CA ALA A 44 -7.67 0.89 21.34
C ALA A 44 -8.40 0.08 20.27
N TYR A 45 -8.43 -1.25 20.44
CA TYR A 45 -9.03 -2.16 19.46
C TYR A 45 -10.46 -1.75 19.12
N ASP A 46 -11.26 -1.41 20.13
CA ASP A 46 -12.67 -1.06 19.93
C ASP A 46 -12.83 0.17 19.03
N ARG A 47 -11.98 1.16 19.22
CA ARG A 47 -12.03 2.39 18.41
C ARG A 47 -11.55 2.14 17.00
N LEU A 48 -10.46 1.37 16.81
CA LEU A 48 -9.97 1.03 15.50
C LEU A 48 -10.96 0.14 14.74
N HIS A 49 -11.59 -0.79 15.43
CA HIS A 49 -12.61 -1.65 14.83
C HIS A 49 -13.84 -0.84 14.41
N ALA A 50 -14.30 0.09 15.24
CA ALA A 50 -15.41 0.96 14.90
C ALA A 50 -15.08 1.85 13.69
N LEU A 51 -13.87 2.40 13.65
CA LEU A 51 -13.41 3.22 12.53
C LEU A 51 -13.32 2.38 11.24
N ALA A 52 -12.77 1.17 11.33
CA ALA A 52 -12.66 0.26 10.18
C ALA A 52 -14.02 -0.24 9.70
N GLY A 53 -15.05 -0.16 10.53
CA GLY A 53 -16.42 -0.46 10.15
C GLY A 53 -17.08 0.60 9.29
N ASP A 54 -16.55 1.83 9.30
CA ASP A 54 -17.06 2.92 8.46
C ASP A 54 -16.62 2.73 7.01
N TRP A 55 -17.55 2.89 6.07
CA TRP A 55 -17.24 2.67 4.65
C TRP A 55 -16.23 3.68 4.11
N VAL A 56 -16.23 4.93 4.62
CA VAL A 56 -15.24 5.94 4.22
C VAL A 56 -13.83 5.49 4.64
N ALA A 57 -13.69 5.00 5.87
CA ALA A 57 -12.42 4.47 6.36
C ALA A 57 -11.97 3.25 5.55
N LYS A 58 -12.90 2.37 5.19
CA LYS A 58 -12.59 1.20 4.34
C LYS A 58 -12.03 1.61 2.99
N VAL A 59 -12.67 2.58 2.33
CA VAL A 59 -12.20 3.10 1.05
C VAL A 59 -10.82 3.74 1.19
N ALA A 60 -10.62 4.54 2.23
CA ALA A 60 -9.34 5.19 2.48
C ALA A 60 -8.22 4.18 2.71
N VAL A 61 -8.45 3.17 3.55
CA VAL A 61 -7.46 2.12 3.83
C VAL A 61 -7.17 1.31 2.57
N ALA A 62 -8.21 0.94 1.82
CA ALA A 62 -8.03 0.21 0.56
C ALA A 62 -7.18 1.00 -0.43
N GLY A 63 -7.43 2.31 -0.54
CA GLY A 63 -6.62 3.19 -1.40
C GLY A 63 -5.16 3.25 -0.97
N ILE A 64 -4.91 3.41 0.32
CA ILE A 64 -3.55 3.43 0.89
C ILE A 64 -2.84 2.11 0.63
N VAL A 65 -3.51 0.98 0.86
CA VAL A 65 -2.94 -0.36 0.61
C VAL A 65 -2.59 -0.52 -0.86
N PHE A 66 -3.51 -0.15 -1.76
CA PHE A 66 -3.27 -0.24 -3.19
C PHE A 66 -2.05 0.58 -3.60
N LEU A 67 -1.98 1.84 -3.20
CA LEU A 67 -0.87 2.72 -3.57
C LEU A 67 0.46 2.22 -3.00
N SER A 68 0.45 1.72 -1.77
CA SER A 68 1.65 1.18 -1.13
C SER A 68 2.15 -0.08 -1.82
N LEU A 69 1.25 -1.01 -2.14
CA LEU A 69 1.60 -2.24 -2.83
C LEU A 69 2.05 -1.97 -4.26
N TRP A 70 1.43 -1.02 -4.94
CA TRP A 70 1.85 -0.63 -6.29
C TRP A 70 3.26 -0.02 -6.29
N SER A 71 3.55 0.83 -5.29
CA SER A 71 4.90 1.38 -5.10
C SER A 71 5.93 0.29 -4.89
N VAL A 72 5.64 -0.68 -4.03
CA VAL A 72 6.52 -1.81 -3.76
C VAL A 72 6.74 -2.62 -5.03
N ALA A 73 5.67 -2.92 -5.77
CA ALA A 73 5.73 -3.68 -7.00
C ALA A 73 6.63 -3.00 -8.03
N HIS A 74 6.46 -1.70 -8.22
CA HIS A 74 7.28 -0.95 -9.16
C HIS A 74 8.75 -0.93 -8.76
N ARG A 75 9.03 -0.76 -7.48
CA ARG A 75 10.41 -0.78 -6.97
C ARG A 75 11.05 -2.15 -7.13
N LEU A 76 10.30 -3.22 -6.87
CA LEU A 76 10.79 -4.59 -7.07
C LEU A 76 11.10 -4.85 -8.54
N ARG A 77 10.26 -4.38 -9.44
CA ARG A 77 10.49 -4.50 -10.88
C ARG A 77 11.82 -3.86 -11.28
N ILE A 78 12.04 -2.61 -10.85
CA ILE A 78 13.27 -1.88 -11.18
C ILE A 78 14.47 -2.53 -10.51
N THR A 79 14.35 -2.97 -9.27
CA THR A 79 15.43 -3.64 -8.54
C THR A 79 15.85 -4.92 -9.23
N CYS A 80 14.89 -5.73 -9.67
CA CYS A 80 15.20 -6.96 -10.42
C CYS A 80 15.93 -6.64 -11.71
N TYR A 81 15.50 -5.61 -12.43
CA TYR A 81 16.16 -5.18 -13.65
C TYR A 81 17.61 -4.77 -13.37
N ASP A 82 17.84 -4.00 -12.32
CA ASP A 82 19.19 -3.54 -11.94
C ASP A 82 20.09 -4.71 -11.50
N LEU A 83 19.51 -5.77 -10.93
CA LEU A 83 20.24 -6.96 -10.54
C LEU A 83 20.56 -7.89 -11.72
N GLY A 84 20.16 -7.52 -12.92
CA GLY A 84 20.47 -8.29 -14.12
C GLY A 84 19.35 -9.20 -14.62
N VAL A 85 18.20 -9.22 -13.96
CA VAL A 85 17.04 -9.98 -14.43
C VAL A 85 16.45 -9.27 -15.64
N ARG A 86 16.55 -9.87 -16.81
CA ARG A 86 16.14 -9.25 -18.08
C ARG A 86 14.74 -9.66 -18.55
N ALA A 87 14.09 -10.58 -17.83
CA ALA A 87 12.71 -10.96 -18.11
C ALA A 87 11.74 -9.92 -17.52
N ASP A 88 11.84 -8.66 -17.97
CA ASP A 88 11.09 -7.54 -17.39
C ASP A 88 9.57 -7.73 -17.48
N THR A 89 9.08 -8.26 -18.60
CA THR A 89 7.64 -8.51 -18.76
C THR A 89 7.14 -9.54 -17.75
N LEU A 90 7.90 -10.60 -17.50
CA LEU A 90 7.54 -11.61 -16.52
C LEU A 90 7.56 -11.01 -15.10
N VAL A 91 8.62 -10.28 -14.77
CA VAL A 91 8.75 -9.62 -13.46
C VAL A 91 7.59 -8.65 -13.25
N ALA A 92 7.31 -7.80 -14.24
CA ALA A 92 6.21 -6.84 -14.16
C ALA A 92 4.87 -7.55 -13.94
N THR A 93 4.61 -8.61 -14.70
CA THR A 93 3.37 -9.38 -14.56
C THR A 93 3.23 -9.94 -13.15
N VAL A 94 4.26 -10.54 -12.61
CA VAL A 94 4.25 -11.14 -11.28
C VAL A 94 4.05 -10.10 -10.19
N VAL A 95 4.86 -9.02 -10.20
CA VAL A 95 4.82 -8.03 -9.11
C VAL A 95 3.53 -7.21 -9.12
N TYR A 96 3.05 -6.81 -10.29
CA TYR A 96 1.80 -6.04 -10.38
C TYR A 96 0.59 -6.92 -10.11
N ALA A 97 0.60 -8.18 -10.56
CA ALA A 97 -0.45 -9.13 -10.23
C ALA A 97 -0.50 -9.41 -8.73
N ALA A 98 0.65 -9.54 -8.08
CA ALA A 98 0.73 -9.70 -6.63
C ALA A 98 0.18 -8.47 -5.89
N ALA A 99 0.48 -7.27 -6.38
CA ALA A 99 -0.03 -6.03 -5.80
C ALA A 99 -1.55 -5.97 -5.90
N LEU A 100 -2.10 -6.31 -7.06
CA LEU A 100 -3.56 -6.33 -7.27
C LEU A 100 -4.22 -7.41 -6.42
N ALA A 101 -3.62 -8.59 -6.31
CA ALA A 101 -4.14 -9.67 -5.47
C ALA A 101 -4.13 -9.27 -3.99
N GLY A 102 -3.06 -8.65 -3.51
CA GLY A 102 -2.97 -8.14 -2.15
C GLY A 102 -4.01 -7.06 -1.86
N THR A 103 -4.25 -6.17 -2.81
CA THR A 103 -5.28 -5.13 -2.69
C THR A 103 -6.67 -5.76 -2.64
N ALA A 104 -6.95 -6.71 -3.52
CA ALA A 104 -8.24 -7.41 -3.55
C ALA A 104 -8.50 -8.15 -2.24
N ALA A 105 -7.49 -8.86 -1.71
CA ALA A 105 -7.59 -9.53 -0.43
C ALA A 105 -7.88 -8.54 0.70
N SER A 106 -7.19 -7.40 0.72
CA SER A 106 -7.40 -6.35 1.72
C SER A 106 -8.82 -5.81 1.67
N VAL A 107 -9.35 -5.55 0.47
CA VAL A 107 -10.72 -5.08 0.29
C VAL A 107 -11.72 -6.11 0.82
N VAL A 108 -11.52 -7.39 0.51
CA VAL A 108 -12.40 -8.46 0.98
C VAL A 108 -12.42 -8.49 2.51
N TYR A 109 -11.26 -8.46 3.16
CA TYR A 109 -11.18 -8.48 4.61
C TYR A 109 -11.77 -7.23 5.25
N LEU A 110 -11.56 -6.05 4.67
CA LEU A 110 -12.13 -4.81 5.18
C LEU A 110 -13.67 -4.85 5.15
N TRP A 111 -14.24 -5.40 4.08
CA TRP A 111 -15.70 -5.47 3.96
C TRP A 111 -16.34 -6.56 4.85
N ARG A 112 -15.52 -7.45 5.42
CA ARG A 112 -15.98 -8.42 6.43
C ARG A 112 -16.05 -7.84 7.83
N ILE A 113 -15.40 -6.73 8.05
CA ILE A 113 -15.49 -6.00 9.32
C ILE A 113 -16.81 -5.22 9.36
#